data_bbec7ac3670c1d52e1ab92f4783230cc
#
_entry.id   bbec7ac3670c1d52e1ab92f4783230cc
#
_cell.length_a   1.000
_cell.length_b   1.000
_cell.length_c   1.000
_cell.angle_alpha   90.00
_cell.angle_beta   90.00
_cell.angle_gamma   90.00
#
_symmetry.space_group_name_H-M   'P 1'
#
loop_
_entity.id
_entity.type
_entity.pdbx_description
1 polymer ?
#
loop_
_entity_poly.entity_id
_entity_poly.type
_entity_poly.pdbx_seq_one_letter_code
_entity_poly.pdbx_strand_id
1 'polypeptide(L)'
;MYSIKVLNKFGYEVIIPSFDNDKLKRPLCCGRTYISYGQLDKAEKELNRFVNYILVNGYYEMPIVGIEPSCLLTFSDEFKTLKNIKNRDKIKNKFYLLEEFLLEQINEGNNVSLNKFDQDVLIHGHCHQKSQDRIKGLTGLLSKLNINNKMIDSSCCGMAGSFGY
;
A
#
# COMPACT_ATOMS: atom_id res chain seq x y z
N MET A 1 7.27 -6.57 12.97
CA MET A 1 6.02 -6.30 12.26
C MET A 1 5.66 -7.53 11.43
N TYR A 2 4.40 -8.00 11.44
CA TYR A 2 4.02 -9.27 10.80
C TYR A 2 4.15 -9.24 9.27
N SER A 3 3.86 -8.12 8.61
CA SER A 3 4.01 -7.96 7.17
C SER A 3 5.42 -8.25 6.65
N ILE A 4 6.45 -7.80 7.38
CA ILE A 4 7.85 -8.11 7.03
C ILE A 4 8.11 -9.62 7.14
N LYS A 5 7.63 -10.25 8.22
CA LYS A 5 7.80 -11.70 8.41
C LYS A 5 7.14 -12.50 7.28
N VAL A 6 5.98 -12.05 6.81
CA VAL A 6 5.30 -12.68 5.67
C VAL A 6 6.11 -12.52 4.39
N LEU A 7 6.52 -11.30 4.05
CA LEU A 7 7.34 -11.05 2.85
C LEU A 7 8.67 -11.84 2.88
N ASN A 8 9.35 -11.87 4.03
CA ASN A 8 10.57 -12.67 4.17
C ASN A 8 10.30 -14.18 3.97
N LYS A 9 9.13 -14.66 4.40
CA LYS A 9 8.73 -16.07 4.19
C LYS A 9 8.48 -16.37 2.71
N PHE A 10 8.08 -15.37 1.93
CA PHE A 10 7.98 -15.44 0.47
C PHE A 10 9.35 -15.27 -0.24
N GLY A 11 10.45 -15.13 0.51
CA GLY A 11 11.81 -15.02 -0.02
C GLY A 11 12.25 -13.59 -0.34
N TYR A 12 11.48 -12.57 0.07
CA TYR A 12 11.82 -11.18 -0.16
C TYR A 12 12.66 -10.59 0.96
N GLU A 13 13.70 -9.86 0.59
CA GLU A 13 14.36 -8.91 1.48
C GLU A 13 13.55 -7.61 1.50
N VAL A 14 13.22 -7.12 2.70
CA VAL A 14 12.37 -5.93 2.86
C VAL A 14 13.23 -4.74 3.26
N ILE A 15 13.25 -3.73 2.39
CA ILE A 15 13.91 -2.46 2.65
C ILE A 15 12.89 -1.48 3.27
N ILE A 16 13.20 -0.96 4.44
CA ILE A 16 12.38 0.04 5.13
C ILE A 16 13.17 1.34 5.19
N PRO A 17 12.62 2.45 4.65
CA PRO A 17 13.24 3.76 4.79
C PRO A 17 13.49 4.10 6.26
N SER A 18 14.72 4.41 6.63
CA SER A 18 15.09 4.76 7.99
C SER A 18 15.74 6.14 8.07
N PHE A 19 15.64 6.77 9.26
CA PHE A 19 16.29 8.07 9.50
C PHE A 19 17.81 7.94 9.50
N ASP A 20 18.32 6.87 10.12
CA ASP A 20 19.74 6.70 10.38
C ASP A 20 20.51 6.34 9.09
N ASN A 21 19.97 5.40 8.31
CA ASN A 21 20.65 4.89 7.12
C ASN A 21 20.46 5.80 5.90
N ASP A 22 19.28 6.45 5.78
CA ASP A 22 18.87 7.12 4.54
C ASP A 22 18.99 8.65 4.62
N LYS A 23 19.53 9.18 5.70
CA LYS A 23 19.66 10.65 5.95
C LYS A 23 18.31 11.39 5.84
N LEU A 24 17.22 10.72 6.14
CA LEU A 24 15.90 11.32 6.14
C LEU A 24 15.72 12.20 7.38
N LYS A 25 15.46 13.49 7.17
CA LYS A 25 15.18 14.42 8.28
C LYS A 25 13.81 14.20 8.94
N ARG A 26 12.90 13.52 8.27
CA ARG A 26 11.55 13.17 8.73
C ARG A 26 10.97 12.03 7.87
N PRO A 27 9.94 11.29 8.35
CA PRO A 27 9.33 10.20 7.60
C PRO A 27 8.90 10.62 6.19
N LEU A 28 8.92 9.68 5.24
CA LEU A 28 8.30 9.85 3.94
C LEU A 28 6.78 9.91 4.11
N CYS A 29 6.12 10.72 3.29
CA CYS A 29 4.68 10.92 3.34
C CYS A 29 4.07 10.82 1.94
N CYS A 30 2.90 10.19 1.84
CA CYS A 30 2.12 10.12 0.61
C CYS A 30 1.42 11.44 0.24
N GLY A 31 1.40 12.42 1.12
CA GLY A 31 0.72 13.69 0.90
C GLY A 31 -0.81 13.66 1.08
N ARG A 32 -1.40 12.51 1.40
CA ARG A 32 -2.87 12.32 1.47
C ARG A 32 -3.58 13.36 2.31
N THR A 33 -3.07 13.64 3.49
CA THR A 33 -3.67 14.65 4.40
C THR A 33 -3.69 16.04 3.76
N TYR A 34 -2.60 16.44 3.08
CA TYR A 34 -2.57 17.71 2.38
C TYR A 34 -3.56 17.78 1.22
N ILE A 35 -3.72 16.70 0.47
CA ILE A 35 -4.73 16.60 -0.60
C ILE A 35 -6.13 16.80 -0.02
N SER A 36 -6.46 16.10 1.07
CA SER A 36 -7.76 16.19 1.72
C SER A 36 -8.11 17.60 2.23
N TYR A 37 -7.09 18.40 2.57
CA TYR A 37 -7.27 19.81 2.96
C TYR A 37 -7.08 20.80 1.80
N GLY A 38 -7.00 20.34 0.56
CA GLY A 38 -6.80 21.19 -0.62
C GLY A 38 -5.43 21.86 -0.72
N GLN A 39 -4.45 21.44 0.09
CA GLN A 39 -3.09 22.00 0.13
C GLN A 39 -2.20 21.29 -0.90
N LEU A 40 -2.56 21.39 -2.19
CA LEU A 40 -1.94 20.60 -3.25
C LEU A 40 -0.43 20.86 -3.41
N ASP A 41 0.03 22.09 -3.25
CA ASP A 41 1.47 22.41 -3.30
C ASP A 41 2.29 21.67 -2.25
N LYS A 42 1.72 21.50 -1.05
CA LYS A 42 2.37 20.73 0.02
C LYS A 42 2.34 19.24 -0.28
N ALA A 43 1.25 18.73 -0.83
CA ALA A 43 1.15 17.35 -1.28
C ALA A 43 2.21 17.03 -2.34
N GLU A 44 2.33 17.89 -3.37
CA GLU A 44 3.33 17.74 -4.43
C GLU A 44 4.76 17.77 -3.89
N LYS A 45 5.06 18.61 -2.89
CA LYS A 45 6.38 18.62 -2.22
C LYS A 45 6.69 17.29 -1.53
N GLU A 46 5.71 16.71 -0.81
CA GLU A 46 5.90 15.40 -0.16
C GLU A 46 6.08 14.29 -1.17
N LEU A 47 5.25 14.25 -2.19
CA LEU A 47 5.34 13.25 -3.26
C LEU A 47 6.64 13.35 -4.04
N ASN A 48 7.10 14.56 -4.38
CA ASN A 48 8.42 14.75 -5.00
C ASN A 48 9.57 14.30 -4.08
N ARG A 49 9.45 14.51 -2.76
CA ARG A 49 10.43 14.02 -1.79
C ARG A 49 10.46 12.50 -1.78
N PHE A 50 9.29 11.85 -1.81
CA PHE A 50 9.16 10.40 -1.90
C PHE A 50 9.79 9.86 -3.19
N VAL A 51 9.40 10.41 -4.35
CA VAL A 51 9.94 10.01 -5.67
C VAL A 51 11.45 10.15 -5.69
N ASN A 52 11.97 11.30 -5.24
CA ASN A 52 13.42 11.54 -5.21
C ASN A 52 14.16 10.52 -4.34
N TYR A 53 13.59 10.17 -3.18
CA TYR A 53 14.17 9.14 -2.30
C TYR A 53 14.28 7.79 -3.04
N ILE A 54 13.22 7.35 -3.69
CA ILE A 54 13.21 6.09 -4.46
C ILE A 54 14.26 6.11 -5.57
N LEU A 55 14.39 7.22 -6.29
CA LEU A 55 15.32 7.35 -7.41
C LEU A 55 16.79 7.40 -6.95
N VAL A 56 17.10 8.20 -5.94
CA VAL A 56 18.48 8.39 -5.44
C VAL A 56 19.03 7.09 -4.84
N ASN A 57 18.17 6.27 -4.23
CA ASN A 57 18.58 4.99 -3.66
C ASN A 57 18.49 3.81 -4.65
N GLY A 58 18.10 4.05 -5.90
CA GLY A 58 18.02 3.00 -6.92
C GLY A 58 16.83 2.03 -6.77
N TYR A 59 15.81 2.37 -5.98
CA TYR A 59 14.68 1.47 -5.68
C TYR A 59 13.54 1.53 -6.71
N TYR A 60 13.72 2.26 -7.81
CA TYR A 60 12.67 2.49 -8.81
C TYR A 60 12.25 1.25 -9.61
N GLU A 61 13.08 0.19 -9.63
CA GLU A 61 12.70 -1.10 -10.23
C GLU A 61 12.02 -2.06 -9.24
N MET A 62 12.08 -1.77 -7.95
CA MET A 62 11.51 -2.63 -6.92
C MET A 62 10.01 -2.38 -6.73
N PRO A 63 9.24 -3.41 -6.36
CA PRO A 63 7.86 -3.21 -5.92
C PRO A 63 7.82 -2.40 -4.61
N ILE A 64 6.89 -1.46 -4.53
CA ILE A 64 6.64 -0.65 -3.34
C ILE A 64 5.37 -1.18 -2.70
N VAL A 65 5.53 -1.91 -1.59
CA VAL A 65 4.42 -2.57 -0.91
C VAL A 65 3.96 -1.74 0.29
N GLY A 66 2.69 -1.40 0.30
CA GLY A 66 2.06 -0.65 1.39
C GLY A 66 1.04 -1.47 2.16
N ILE A 67 0.89 -1.14 3.44
CA ILE A 67 -0.07 -1.79 4.36
C ILE A 67 -1.21 -0.85 4.77
N GLU A 68 -1.12 0.42 4.38
CA GLU A 68 -2.15 1.43 4.65
C GLU A 68 -2.80 1.86 3.33
N PRO A 69 -4.04 1.43 3.07
CA PRO A 69 -4.70 1.68 1.79
C PRO A 69 -4.85 3.16 1.44
N SER A 70 -5.17 4.03 2.40
CA SER A 70 -5.32 5.45 2.14
C SER A 70 -4.02 6.12 1.67
N CYS A 71 -2.88 5.67 2.20
CA CYS A 71 -1.58 6.16 1.78
C CYS A 71 -1.17 5.59 0.42
N LEU A 72 -1.27 4.28 0.25
CA LEU A 72 -0.79 3.62 -0.97
C LEU A 72 -1.64 3.99 -2.18
N LEU A 73 -2.97 4.00 -2.02
CA LEU A 73 -3.88 4.28 -3.12
C LEU A 73 -3.84 5.74 -3.58
N THR A 74 -3.28 6.66 -2.79
CA THR A 74 -2.92 8.00 -3.27
C THR A 74 -1.99 7.93 -4.48
N PHE A 75 -1.04 6.98 -4.52
CA PHE A 75 -0.15 6.79 -5.67
C PHE A 75 -0.84 6.18 -6.90
N SER A 76 -1.95 5.49 -6.69
CA SER A 76 -2.75 4.91 -7.79
C SER A 76 -3.73 5.91 -8.40
N ASP A 77 -4.13 6.94 -7.69
CA ASP A 77 -5.16 7.91 -8.06
C ASP A 77 -4.60 9.34 -8.14
N GLU A 78 -4.60 10.09 -7.05
CA GLU A 78 -4.28 11.52 -7.04
C GLU A 78 -2.86 11.84 -7.53
N PHE A 79 -1.90 10.96 -7.27
CA PHE A 79 -0.53 11.06 -7.79
C PHE A 79 -0.47 11.21 -9.31
N LYS A 80 -1.43 10.61 -10.04
CA LYS A 80 -1.51 10.68 -11.51
C LYS A 80 -2.00 12.02 -12.00
N THR A 81 -2.81 12.72 -11.22
CA THR A 81 -3.49 13.96 -11.62
C THR A 81 -2.75 15.22 -11.18
N LEU A 82 -1.96 15.16 -10.11
CA LEU A 82 -1.13 16.28 -9.65
C LEU A 82 -0.08 16.66 -10.71
N LYS A 83 0.07 17.96 -10.99
CA LYS A 83 0.81 18.45 -12.16
C LYS A 83 2.33 18.48 -11.97
N ASN A 84 2.78 18.84 -10.78
CA ASN A 84 4.20 19.19 -10.54
C ASN A 84 4.99 18.04 -9.89
N ILE A 85 4.72 16.77 -10.26
CA ILE A 85 5.48 15.63 -9.77
C ILE A 85 6.51 15.19 -10.81
N LYS A 86 7.77 15.39 -10.45
CA LYS A 86 8.91 15.05 -11.32
C LYS A 86 9.16 13.53 -11.34
N ASN A 87 9.53 13.01 -12.52
CA ASN A 87 9.90 11.59 -12.68
C ASN A 87 8.83 10.57 -12.25
N ARG A 88 7.57 10.97 -12.14
CA ARG A 88 6.44 10.12 -11.77
C ARG A 88 6.39 8.82 -12.57
N ASP A 89 6.64 8.91 -13.88
CA ASP A 89 6.51 7.77 -14.80
C ASP A 89 7.46 6.62 -14.48
N LYS A 90 8.58 6.89 -13.80
CA LYS A 90 9.55 5.86 -13.42
C LYS A 90 9.04 4.90 -12.35
N ILE A 91 8.05 5.33 -11.54
CA ILE A 91 7.57 4.55 -10.40
C ILE A 91 6.06 4.30 -10.38
N LYS A 92 5.29 4.86 -11.32
CA LYS A 92 3.81 4.88 -11.30
C LYS A 92 3.14 3.49 -11.21
N ASN A 93 3.79 2.45 -11.67
CA ASN A 93 3.24 1.08 -11.71
C ASN A 93 3.91 0.14 -10.69
N LYS A 94 4.55 0.67 -9.67
CA LYS A 94 5.31 -0.12 -8.69
C LYS A 94 4.59 -0.26 -7.34
N PHE A 95 3.38 0.28 -7.20
CA PHE A 95 2.66 0.35 -5.94
C PHE A 95 1.64 -0.77 -5.77
N TYR A 96 1.81 -1.55 -4.73
CA TYR A 96 0.98 -2.72 -4.40
C TYR A 96 0.48 -2.64 -2.95
N LEU A 97 -0.79 -2.93 -2.73
CA LEU A 97 -1.22 -3.34 -1.39
C LEU A 97 -0.58 -4.70 -1.05
N LEU A 98 -0.30 -4.95 0.21
CA LEU A 98 0.36 -6.19 0.63
C LEU A 98 -0.36 -7.43 0.12
N GLU A 99 -1.67 -7.47 0.26
CA GLU A 99 -2.51 -8.57 -0.18
C GLU A 99 -2.52 -8.76 -1.71
N GLU A 100 -2.44 -7.68 -2.47
CA GLU A 100 -2.34 -7.74 -3.93
C GLU A 100 -1.01 -8.32 -4.38
N PHE A 101 0.07 -7.83 -3.76
CA PHE A 101 1.42 -8.33 -4.02
C PHE A 101 1.52 -9.82 -3.73
N LEU A 102 1.03 -10.26 -2.57
CA LEU A 102 1.07 -11.67 -2.18
C LEU A 102 0.21 -12.55 -3.11
N LEU A 103 -0.98 -12.07 -3.50
CA LEU A 103 -1.83 -12.79 -4.44
C LEU A 103 -1.17 -12.97 -5.80
N GLU A 104 -0.52 -11.92 -6.32
CA GLU A 104 0.24 -11.98 -7.56
C GLU A 104 1.37 -13.01 -7.45
N GLN A 105 2.15 -12.99 -6.37
CA GLN A 105 3.22 -13.95 -6.15
C GLN A 105 2.73 -15.40 -6.10
N ILE A 106 1.62 -15.66 -5.43
CA ILE A 106 1.01 -17.01 -5.41
C ILE A 106 0.54 -17.43 -6.82
N ASN A 107 -0.05 -16.52 -7.59
CA ASN A 107 -0.48 -16.81 -8.94
C ASN A 107 0.69 -17.08 -9.91
N GLU A 108 1.85 -16.47 -9.67
CA GLU A 108 3.11 -16.72 -10.40
C GLU A 108 3.82 -18.03 -9.99
N GLY A 109 3.26 -18.74 -9.00
CA GLY A 109 3.77 -20.04 -8.58
C GLY A 109 4.71 -19.97 -7.36
N ASN A 110 4.88 -18.83 -6.74
CA ASN A 110 5.63 -18.69 -5.50
C ASN A 110 4.82 -19.23 -4.32
N ASN A 111 4.84 -20.54 -4.14
CA ASN A 111 4.05 -21.22 -3.11
C ASN A 111 4.82 -21.27 -1.79
N VAL A 112 4.27 -20.66 -0.77
CA VAL A 112 4.78 -20.71 0.60
C VAL A 112 3.88 -21.62 1.44
N SER A 113 4.50 -22.56 2.14
CA SER A 113 3.76 -23.39 3.10
C SER A 113 3.28 -22.51 4.26
N LEU A 114 1.97 -22.37 4.37
CA LEU A 114 1.30 -21.65 5.46
C LEU A 114 0.58 -22.65 6.38
N ASN A 115 0.50 -22.30 7.64
CA ASN A 115 -0.30 -23.08 8.57
C ASN A 115 -1.79 -22.98 8.19
N LYS A 116 -2.50 -24.07 8.35
CA LYS A 116 -3.95 -24.10 8.16
C LYS A 116 -4.62 -23.10 9.10
N PHE A 117 -5.58 -22.36 8.57
CA PHE A 117 -6.40 -21.43 9.33
C PHE A 117 -7.87 -21.82 9.17
N ASP A 118 -8.45 -22.31 10.26
CA ASP A 118 -9.79 -22.94 10.25
C ASP A 118 -10.89 -22.00 10.79
N GLN A 119 -10.67 -20.69 10.81
CA GLN A 119 -11.67 -19.74 11.28
C GLN A 119 -12.25 -18.93 10.12
N ASP A 120 -13.51 -18.56 10.21
CA ASP A 120 -14.15 -17.64 9.28
C ASP A 120 -13.65 -16.21 9.52
N VAL A 121 -13.42 -15.50 8.44
CA VAL A 121 -12.95 -14.11 8.47
C VAL A 121 -14.05 -13.16 8.00
N LEU A 122 -14.40 -12.20 8.84
CA LEU A 122 -15.24 -11.07 8.44
C LEU A 122 -14.37 -9.91 7.98
N ILE A 123 -14.64 -9.41 6.78
CA ILE A 123 -13.87 -8.33 6.17
C ILE A 123 -14.68 -7.04 6.20
N HIS A 124 -14.18 -6.04 6.91
CA HIS A 124 -14.62 -4.67 6.77
C HIS A 124 -13.66 -3.95 5.83
N GLY A 125 -14.00 -3.88 4.54
CA GLY A 125 -13.14 -3.29 3.52
C GLY A 125 -12.91 -1.80 3.74
N HIS A 126 -11.68 -1.35 3.54
CA HIS A 126 -11.31 0.06 3.61
C HIS A 126 -12.01 0.85 2.49
N CYS A 127 -12.49 2.07 2.79
CA CYS A 127 -13.27 2.86 1.84
C CYS A 127 -12.53 3.15 0.53
N HIS A 128 -11.23 3.45 0.58
CA HIS A 128 -10.41 3.64 -0.63
C HIS A 128 -10.23 2.35 -1.44
N GLN A 129 -10.14 1.18 -0.80
CA GLN A 129 -10.11 -0.10 -1.51
C GLN A 129 -11.45 -0.37 -2.21
N LYS A 130 -12.57 -0.09 -1.53
CA LYS A 130 -13.92 -0.23 -2.12
C LYS A 130 -14.11 0.70 -3.31
N SER A 131 -13.75 1.99 -3.17
CA SER A 131 -13.95 3.00 -4.23
C SER A 131 -13.12 2.75 -5.50
N GLN A 132 -11.97 2.08 -5.36
CA GLN A 132 -11.08 1.75 -6.48
C GLN A 132 -11.17 0.28 -6.90
N ASP A 133 -12.16 -0.49 -6.40
CA ASP A 133 -12.34 -1.93 -6.66
C ASP A 133 -11.11 -2.79 -6.30
N ARG A 134 -10.28 -2.32 -5.34
CA ARG A 134 -9.04 -2.97 -4.93
C ARG A 134 -9.22 -3.97 -3.77
N ILE A 135 -10.42 -4.07 -3.21
CA ILE A 135 -10.75 -5.07 -2.17
C ILE A 135 -10.64 -6.50 -2.67
N LYS A 136 -10.74 -6.71 -3.98
CA LYS A 136 -10.60 -8.01 -4.66
C LYS A 136 -9.23 -8.66 -4.41
N GLY A 137 -8.20 -7.88 -4.19
CA GLY A 137 -6.88 -8.39 -3.82
C GLY A 137 -6.93 -9.18 -2.51
N LEU A 138 -7.59 -8.61 -1.49
CA LEU A 138 -7.73 -9.27 -0.19
C LEU A 138 -8.61 -10.52 -0.27
N THR A 139 -9.80 -10.42 -0.85
CA THR A 139 -10.71 -11.58 -0.97
C THR A 139 -10.12 -12.68 -1.83
N GLY A 140 -9.42 -12.32 -2.91
CA GLY A 140 -8.71 -13.27 -3.76
C GLY A 140 -7.58 -14.00 -3.03
N LEU A 141 -6.78 -13.27 -2.25
CA LEU A 141 -5.73 -13.86 -1.42
C LEU A 141 -6.31 -14.87 -0.41
N LEU A 142 -7.34 -14.47 0.34
CA LEU A 142 -7.98 -15.35 1.31
C LEU A 142 -8.55 -16.61 0.67
N SER A 143 -9.18 -16.48 -0.49
CA SER A 143 -9.70 -17.61 -1.27
C SER A 143 -8.57 -18.56 -1.72
N LYS A 144 -7.45 -18.04 -2.20
CA LYS A 144 -6.26 -18.83 -2.57
C LYS A 144 -5.67 -19.59 -1.37
N LEU A 145 -5.79 -19.03 -0.18
CA LEU A 145 -5.35 -19.64 1.07
C LEU A 145 -6.39 -20.59 1.68
N ASN A 146 -7.51 -20.84 0.99
CA ASN A 146 -8.65 -21.62 1.49
C ASN A 146 -9.22 -21.13 2.83
N ILE A 147 -9.21 -19.80 3.02
CA ILE A 147 -9.77 -19.14 4.20
C ILE A 147 -11.18 -18.67 3.86
N ASN A 148 -12.17 -19.18 4.59
CA ASN A 148 -13.54 -18.72 4.47
C ASN A 148 -13.62 -17.24 4.83
N ASN A 149 -14.20 -16.43 3.94
CA ASN A 149 -14.30 -15.01 4.19
C ASN A 149 -15.65 -14.45 3.75
N LYS A 150 -16.12 -13.44 4.46
CA LYS A 150 -17.36 -12.74 4.15
C LYS A 150 -17.14 -11.24 4.27
N MET A 151 -17.52 -10.50 3.24
CA MET A 151 -17.54 -9.05 3.27
C MET A 151 -18.70 -8.54 4.13
N ILE A 152 -18.41 -7.63 5.04
CA ILE A 152 -19.44 -6.89 5.77
C ILE A 152 -19.99 -5.80 4.84
N ASP A 153 -21.30 -5.81 4.65
CA ASP A 153 -22.00 -4.73 3.93
C ASP A 153 -22.15 -3.52 4.87
N SER A 154 -21.16 -2.64 4.81
CA SER A 154 -21.10 -1.44 5.61
C SER A 154 -20.46 -0.29 4.83
N SER A 155 -20.74 0.94 5.22
CA SER A 155 -20.14 2.12 4.63
C SER A 155 -18.68 2.32 5.05
N CYS A 156 -18.37 3.32 5.82
CA CYS A 156 -17.04 3.66 6.29
C CYS A 156 -16.79 3.13 7.71
N CYS A 157 -15.53 2.79 8.03
CA CYS A 157 -15.13 2.42 9.39
C CYS A 157 -15.13 3.63 10.37
N GLY A 158 -15.26 4.85 9.87
CA GLY A 158 -15.28 6.07 10.69
C GLY A 158 -13.91 6.50 11.24
N MET A 159 -12.82 5.83 10.84
CA MET A 159 -11.48 6.07 11.42
C MET A 159 -10.66 7.15 10.71
N ALA A 160 -11.16 7.69 9.58
CA ALA A 160 -10.45 8.71 8.83
C ALA A 160 -11.05 10.11 9.05
N GLY A 161 -10.21 11.14 8.97
CA GLY A 161 -10.63 12.53 9.16
C GLY A 161 -11.03 12.84 10.60
N SER A 162 -11.97 13.78 10.76
CA SER A 162 -12.45 14.24 12.07
C SER A 162 -13.33 13.22 12.82
N PHE A 163 -13.71 12.13 12.19
CA PHE A 163 -14.51 11.08 12.82
C PHE A 163 -13.69 10.06 13.62
N GLY A 164 -12.39 9.99 13.40
CA GLY A 164 -11.51 9.04 14.07
C GLY A 164 -10.89 9.55 15.38
N TYR A 165 -11.21 10.76 15.80
CA TYR A 165 -10.65 11.41 16.99
C TYR A 165 -11.75 11.98 17.88
#